data_bfe9dfc01e122b50ae07e697685bd1f5
#
_entry.id   bfe9dfc01e122b50ae07e697685bd1f5
#
_cell.length_a   1.000
_cell.length_b   1.000
_cell.length_c   1.000
_cell.angle_alpha   90.00
_cell.angle_beta   90.00
_cell.angle_gamma   90.00
#
_symmetry.space_group_name_H-M   'P 1'
#
loop_
_entity.id
_entity.type
_entity.pdbx_description
1 polymer ?
#
loop_
_entity_poly.entity_id
_entity_poly.type
_entity_poly.pdbx_seq_one_letter_code
_entity_poly.pdbx_strand_id
1 'polypeptide(L)'
;MRATSQEYFDALYDRSDDPWRIAGNWYEQRKRALVTAMLPRQRFRHAFEPACGGGELSLELGRRCDRLLCSDFSPTAVEIAQERWQQAGANCPGMRCDARFVRMAVPDEWPAPLGKAFDLIILSEFGYYLNPGALQALPVLVDASLATDGVLLACHWKHDFAQRVQETPAVHALFDELDGLHRCARYEDADFLLDAWSREPRSVAELEELT
;
A
#
# COMPACT_ATOMS: atom_id res chain seq x y z
N MET A 1 11.89 -10.95 -18.91
CA MET A 1 11.08 -11.79 -17.98
C MET A 1 9.63 -11.39 -18.12
N ARG A 2 8.69 -12.35 -18.15
CA ARG A 2 7.26 -12.01 -18.15
C ARG A 2 6.87 -11.56 -16.75
N ALA A 3 6.09 -10.47 -16.64
CA ALA A 3 5.44 -10.10 -15.40
C ALA A 3 4.61 -11.30 -14.90
N THR A 4 4.50 -11.44 -13.59
CA THR A 4 3.69 -12.50 -12.97
C THR A 4 2.25 -12.29 -13.40
N SER A 5 1.62 -13.33 -13.98
CA SER A 5 0.30 -13.19 -14.59
C SER A 5 -0.83 -13.20 -13.54
N GLN A 6 -1.97 -12.61 -13.89
CA GLN A 6 -3.19 -12.66 -13.07
C GLN A 6 -3.56 -14.13 -12.78
N GLU A 7 -3.46 -15.02 -13.76
CA GLU A 7 -3.79 -16.45 -13.61
C GLU A 7 -2.96 -17.13 -12.51
N TYR A 8 -1.72 -16.69 -12.29
CA TYR A 8 -0.89 -17.22 -11.19
C TYR A 8 -1.50 -16.87 -9.82
N PHE A 9 -1.92 -15.62 -9.63
CA PHE A 9 -2.50 -15.17 -8.36
C PHE A 9 -3.91 -15.72 -8.17
N ASP A 10 -4.73 -15.74 -9.22
CA ASP A 10 -6.06 -16.36 -9.17
C ASP A 10 -5.95 -17.83 -8.76
N ALA A 11 -4.99 -18.58 -9.31
CA ALA A 11 -4.76 -19.98 -8.90
C ALA A 11 -4.26 -20.13 -7.45
N LEU A 12 -3.67 -19.11 -6.84
CA LEU A 12 -3.36 -19.11 -5.40
C LEU A 12 -4.62 -18.89 -4.56
N TYR A 13 -5.45 -17.91 -4.93
CA TYR A 13 -6.72 -17.62 -4.25
C TYR A 13 -7.75 -18.75 -4.40
N ASP A 14 -7.77 -19.46 -5.52
CA ASP A 14 -8.61 -20.67 -5.71
C ASP A 14 -8.29 -21.78 -4.70
N ARG A 15 -7.09 -21.79 -4.13
CA ARG A 15 -6.64 -22.79 -3.16
C ARG A 15 -6.80 -22.36 -1.71
N SER A 16 -6.81 -21.04 -1.45
CA SER A 16 -6.86 -20.50 -0.10
C SER A 16 -7.21 -19.01 -0.14
N ASP A 17 -8.14 -18.59 0.72
CA ASP A 17 -8.47 -17.18 0.93
C ASP A 17 -7.32 -16.36 1.54
N ASP A 18 -6.28 -17.03 2.04
CA ASP A 18 -5.07 -16.43 2.61
C ASP A 18 -3.81 -17.22 2.17
N PRO A 19 -3.42 -17.12 0.88
CA PRO A 19 -2.32 -17.89 0.31
C PRO A 19 -0.97 -17.68 0.99
N TRP A 20 -0.74 -16.49 1.51
CA TRP A 20 0.51 -16.11 2.21
C TRP A 20 0.40 -16.17 3.73
N ARG A 21 -0.76 -16.59 4.27
CA ARG A 21 -1.03 -16.68 5.72
C ARG A 21 -0.89 -15.34 6.44
N ILE A 22 -1.33 -14.26 5.76
CA ILE A 22 -1.18 -12.87 6.22
C ILE A 22 -2.07 -12.60 7.45
N ALA A 23 -3.25 -13.22 7.52
CA ALA A 23 -4.24 -12.92 8.55
C ALA A 23 -3.79 -13.30 9.97
N GLY A 24 -3.13 -14.43 10.14
CA GLY A 24 -3.00 -15.08 11.43
C GLY A 24 -1.62 -15.09 12.08
N ASN A 25 -0.52 -14.83 11.35
CA ASN A 25 0.80 -14.99 11.93
C ASN A 25 1.32 -13.69 12.59
N TRP A 26 2.18 -13.85 13.60
CA TRP A 26 2.76 -12.73 14.35
C TRP A 26 3.60 -11.81 13.49
N TYR A 27 4.34 -12.35 12.53
CA TYR A 27 5.17 -11.58 11.61
C TYR A 27 4.34 -10.51 10.87
N GLU A 28 3.23 -10.91 10.27
CA GLU A 28 2.36 -10.03 9.51
C GLU A 28 1.61 -9.02 10.40
N GLN A 29 1.18 -9.44 11.59
CA GLN A 29 0.60 -8.53 12.58
C GLN A 29 1.59 -7.43 12.97
N ARG A 30 2.86 -7.82 13.25
CA ARG A 30 3.94 -6.89 13.57
C ARG A 30 4.23 -5.95 12.40
N LYS A 31 4.32 -6.46 11.18
CA LYS A 31 4.58 -5.66 9.98
C LYS A 31 3.48 -4.61 9.78
N ARG A 32 2.21 -4.98 9.85
CA ARG A 32 1.08 -4.03 9.75
C ARG A 32 1.10 -2.98 10.87
N ALA A 33 1.45 -3.37 12.09
CA ALA A 33 1.58 -2.41 13.19
C ALA A 33 2.69 -1.38 12.93
N LEU A 34 3.84 -1.82 12.39
CA LEU A 34 4.93 -0.93 11.99
C LEU A 34 4.52 -0.01 10.82
N VAL A 35 3.85 -0.54 9.80
CA VAL A 35 3.30 0.24 8.68
C VAL A 35 2.41 1.38 9.21
N THR A 36 1.47 1.07 10.09
CA THR A 36 0.55 2.09 10.64
C THR A 36 1.24 3.06 11.59
N ALA A 37 2.25 2.61 12.35
CA ALA A 37 3.01 3.45 13.26
C ALA A 37 3.93 4.45 12.52
N MET A 38 4.38 4.12 11.31
CA MET A 38 5.22 5.01 10.51
C MET A 38 4.45 6.12 9.79
N LEU A 39 3.12 6.08 9.78
CA LEU A 39 2.31 7.14 9.19
C LEU A 39 2.45 8.43 10.02
N PRO A 40 2.91 9.54 9.41
CA PRO A 40 3.26 10.77 10.15
C PRO A 40 2.03 11.58 10.60
N ARG A 41 0.83 11.19 10.20
CA ARG A 41 -0.42 11.83 10.59
C ARG A 41 -1.39 10.84 11.21
N GLN A 42 -2.19 11.34 12.13
CA GLN A 42 -3.18 10.54 12.84
C GLN A 42 -4.31 10.07 11.92
N ARG A 43 -4.70 10.88 10.93
CA ARG A 43 -5.79 10.62 10.02
C ARG A 43 -5.53 11.17 8.61
N PHE A 44 -6.06 10.48 7.60
CA PHE A 44 -5.99 10.84 6.19
C PHE A 44 -7.40 10.98 5.61
N ARG A 45 -7.55 11.93 4.67
CA ARG A 45 -8.84 12.20 4.02
C ARG A 45 -9.18 11.17 2.97
N HIS A 46 -8.19 10.78 2.17
CA HIS A 46 -8.38 9.84 1.05
C HIS A 46 -7.10 9.05 0.78
N ALA A 47 -7.12 7.79 1.15
CA ALA A 47 -6.00 6.87 0.90
C ALA A 47 -6.23 6.00 -0.34
N PHE A 48 -5.14 5.57 -0.97
CA PHE A 48 -5.13 4.56 -2.03
C PHE A 48 -4.17 3.42 -1.68
N GLU A 49 -4.67 2.21 -1.71
CA GLU A 49 -3.94 0.97 -1.50
C GLU A 49 -4.07 0.08 -2.75
N PRO A 50 -3.15 0.18 -3.72
CA PRO A 50 -3.05 -0.77 -4.83
C PRO A 50 -2.53 -2.12 -4.36
N ALA A 51 -2.97 -3.19 -5.02
CA ALA A 51 -2.62 -4.58 -4.70
C ALA A 51 -2.93 -4.95 -3.24
N CYS A 52 -4.15 -4.63 -2.79
CA CYS A 52 -4.58 -4.80 -1.40
C CYS A 52 -4.72 -6.28 -0.97
N GLY A 53 -4.67 -7.22 -1.92
CA GLY A 53 -4.88 -8.65 -1.65
C GLY A 53 -6.19 -8.91 -0.94
N GLY A 54 -6.17 -9.72 0.09
CA GLY A 54 -7.33 -10.03 0.92
C GLY A 54 -7.72 -8.95 1.94
N GLY A 55 -7.10 -7.76 1.94
CA GLY A 55 -7.56 -6.58 2.67
C GLY A 55 -7.16 -6.52 4.15
N GLU A 56 -6.18 -7.29 4.61
CA GLU A 56 -5.73 -7.22 6.02
C GLU A 56 -5.16 -5.85 6.41
N LEU A 57 -4.33 -5.26 5.54
CA LEU A 57 -3.80 -3.93 5.78
C LEU A 57 -4.89 -2.87 5.63
N SER A 58 -5.82 -3.07 4.69
CA SER A 58 -6.97 -2.18 4.48
C SER A 58 -7.78 -1.97 5.76
N LEU A 59 -7.95 -3.00 6.60
CA LEU A 59 -8.65 -2.89 7.89
C LEU A 59 -7.94 -1.95 8.86
N GLU A 60 -6.62 -1.99 8.93
CA GLU A 60 -5.84 -1.08 9.78
C GLU A 60 -5.89 0.36 9.23
N LEU A 61 -5.81 0.51 7.90
CA LEU A 61 -5.92 1.80 7.23
C LEU A 61 -7.31 2.43 7.40
N GLY A 62 -8.37 1.63 7.40
CA GLY A 62 -9.73 2.11 7.61
C GLY A 62 -9.95 2.80 8.96
N ARG A 63 -9.13 2.52 9.96
CA ARG A 63 -9.12 3.24 11.24
C ARG A 63 -8.47 4.62 11.16
N ARG A 64 -7.68 4.84 10.10
CA ARG A 64 -6.82 6.00 9.90
C ARG A 64 -7.26 6.88 8.72
N CYS A 65 -8.33 6.52 7.99
CA CYS A 65 -8.77 7.21 6.78
C CYS A 65 -10.26 7.55 6.84
N ASP A 66 -10.65 8.64 6.14
CA ASP A 66 -12.07 8.94 5.91
C ASP A 66 -12.60 8.20 4.68
N ARG A 67 -11.77 8.12 3.64
CA ARG A 67 -12.03 7.34 2.43
C ARG A 67 -10.82 6.48 2.09
N LEU A 68 -11.07 5.27 1.61
CA LEU A 68 -10.02 4.33 1.24
C LEU A 68 -10.39 3.66 -0.08
N LEU A 69 -9.59 3.86 -1.10
CA LEU A 69 -9.65 3.10 -2.34
C LEU A 69 -8.67 1.93 -2.24
N CYS A 70 -9.19 0.72 -2.29
CA CYS A 70 -8.39 -0.50 -2.36
C CYS A 70 -8.56 -1.12 -3.73
N SER A 71 -7.49 -1.60 -4.32
CA SER A 71 -7.56 -2.31 -5.59
C SER A 71 -6.68 -3.55 -5.62
N ASP A 72 -7.14 -4.54 -6.35
CA ASP A 72 -6.32 -5.68 -6.72
C ASP A 72 -6.66 -6.09 -8.15
N PHE A 73 -5.73 -6.72 -8.86
CA PHE A 73 -6.02 -7.19 -10.22
C PHE A 73 -6.78 -8.53 -10.23
N SER A 74 -6.72 -9.30 -9.12
CA SER A 74 -7.51 -10.51 -8.93
C SER A 74 -8.92 -10.16 -8.43
N PRO A 75 -9.98 -10.52 -9.19
CA PRO A 75 -11.36 -10.38 -8.72
C PRO A 75 -11.61 -11.12 -7.40
N THR A 76 -11.04 -12.32 -7.26
CA THR A 76 -11.18 -13.13 -6.04
C THR A 76 -10.58 -12.44 -4.81
N ALA A 77 -9.40 -11.83 -4.95
CA ALA A 77 -8.81 -11.04 -3.87
C ALA A 77 -9.73 -9.86 -3.45
N VAL A 78 -10.30 -9.17 -4.43
CA VAL A 78 -11.25 -8.07 -4.18
C VAL A 78 -12.50 -8.54 -3.45
N GLU A 79 -13.08 -9.68 -3.82
CA GLU A 79 -14.23 -10.27 -3.14
C GLU A 79 -13.91 -10.62 -1.68
N ILE A 80 -12.77 -11.31 -1.44
CA ILE A 80 -12.29 -11.63 -0.09
C ILE A 80 -12.09 -10.36 0.75
N ALA A 81 -11.48 -9.33 0.19
CA ALA A 81 -11.25 -8.07 0.90
C ALA A 81 -12.56 -7.35 1.25
N GLN A 82 -13.56 -7.35 0.34
CA GLN A 82 -14.89 -6.80 0.59
C GLN A 82 -15.63 -7.54 1.71
N GLU A 83 -15.62 -8.87 1.68
CA GLU A 83 -16.27 -9.70 2.71
C GLU A 83 -15.62 -9.46 4.08
N ARG A 84 -14.28 -9.46 4.13
CA ARG A 84 -13.53 -9.17 5.36
C ARG A 84 -13.84 -7.78 5.90
N TRP A 85 -13.91 -6.77 5.06
CA TRP A 85 -14.29 -5.41 5.44
C TRP A 85 -15.69 -5.34 6.05
N GLN A 86 -16.67 -5.99 5.40
CA GLN A 86 -18.06 -6.05 5.89
C GLN A 86 -18.15 -6.73 7.26
N GLN A 87 -17.44 -7.87 7.42
CA GLN A 87 -17.39 -8.59 8.69
C GLN A 87 -16.76 -7.75 9.82
N ALA A 88 -15.67 -7.05 9.50
CA ALA A 88 -15.01 -6.17 10.47
C ALA A 88 -15.87 -4.96 10.83
N GLY A 89 -16.57 -4.34 9.88
CA GLY A 89 -17.50 -3.24 10.11
C GLY A 89 -18.65 -3.62 11.04
N ALA A 90 -19.17 -4.82 10.91
CA ALA A 90 -20.20 -5.35 11.80
C ALA A 90 -19.70 -5.51 13.26
N ASN A 91 -18.40 -5.76 13.45
CA ASN A 91 -17.78 -6.00 14.75
C ASN A 91 -17.08 -4.77 15.35
N CYS A 92 -16.91 -3.69 14.57
CA CYS A 92 -16.23 -2.45 14.97
C CYS A 92 -17.11 -1.21 14.68
N PRO A 93 -18.09 -0.88 15.53
CA PRO A 93 -19.02 0.25 15.30
C PRO A 93 -18.36 1.63 15.16
N GLY A 94 -17.07 1.75 15.45
CA GLY A 94 -16.29 3.01 15.36
C GLY A 94 -15.54 3.21 14.05
N MET A 95 -15.53 2.26 13.14
CA MET A 95 -14.87 2.38 11.86
C MET A 95 -15.74 3.21 10.89
N ARG A 96 -15.34 4.47 10.66
CA ARG A 96 -16.11 5.45 9.86
C ARG A 96 -15.49 5.71 8.49
N CYS A 97 -14.79 4.76 7.93
CA CYS A 97 -14.15 4.89 6.63
C CYS A 97 -15.08 4.45 5.51
N ASP A 98 -15.24 5.29 4.47
CA ASP A 98 -15.89 4.91 3.20
C ASP A 98 -14.84 4.18 2.36
N ALA A 99 -14.83 2.85 2.41
CA ALA A 99 -13.90 2.02 1.66
C ALA A 99 -14.55 1.46 0.41
N ARG A 100 -13.78 1.50 -0.69
CA ARG A 100 -14.15 0.90 -1.97
C ARG A 100 -13.08 -0.09 -2.41
N PHE A 101 -13.52 -1.28 -2.74
CA PHE A 101 -12.66 -2.35 -3.27
C PHE A 101 -13.02 -2.55 -4.74
N VAL A 102 -12.03 -2.43 -5.61
CA VAL A 102 -12.25 -2.50 -7.06
C VAL A 102 -11.22 -3.39 -7.72
N ARG A 103 -11.63 -4.13 -8.75
CA ARG A 103 -10.69 -4.82 -9.62
C ARG A 103 -9.95 -3.78 -10.47
N MET A 104 -8.61 -3.75 -10.37
CA MET A 104 -7.77 -2.80 -11.10
C MET A 104 -6.35 -3.35 -11.22
N ALA A 105 -5.82 -3.42 -12.42
CA ALA A 105 -4.46 -3.86 -12.71
C ALA A 105 -3.50 -2.66 -12.74
N VAL A 106 -2.85 -2.38 -11.61
CA VAL A 106 -1.85 -1.30 -11.53
C VAL A 106 -0.50 -1.77 -12.07
N PRO A 107 0.29 -0.90 -12.73
CA PRO A 107 0.05 0.54 -12.95
C PRO A 107 -0.84 0.88 -14.15
N ASP A 108 -1.16 -0.07 -15.04
CA ASP A 108 -1.83 0.20 -16.31
C ASP A 108 -3.24 0.82 -16.15
N GLU A 109 -3.96 0.40 -15.13
CA GLU A 109 -5.29 0.90 -14.78
C GLU A 109 -5.24 1.83 -13.55
N TRP A 110 -4.13 2.53 -13.31
CA TRP A 110 -4.02 3.47 -12.21
C TRP A 110 -5.19 4.45 -12.19
N PRO A 111 -5.81 4.72 -11.01
CA PRO A 111 -6.99 5.59 -10.99
C PRO A 111 -6.63 6.94 -11.56
N ALA A 112 -7.39 7.37 -12.59
CA ALA A 112 -7.13 8.62 -13.27
C ALA A 112 -7.08 9.77 -12.26
N PRO A 113 -6.00 10.53 -12.21
CA PRO A 113 -5.87 11.61 -11.25
C PRO A 113 -6.85 12.71 -11.63
N LEU A 114 -7.97 12.74 -10.93
CA LEU A 114 -8.79 13.94 -10.87
C LEU A 114 -8.08 14.95 -9.94
N GLY A 115 -6.82 15.29 -10.30
CA GLY A 115 -5.95 16.25 -9.63
C GLY A 115 -5.61 15.87 -8.19
N LYS A 116 -4.40 15.33 -7.93
CA LYS A 116 -3.79 15.14 -6.58
C LYS A 116 -4.78 14.70 -5.49
N ALA A 117 -5.51 13.61 -5.77
CA ALA A 117 -6.69 13.21 -5.01
C ALA A 117 -6.39 12.48 -3.70
N PHE A 118 -5.20 11.86 -3.57
CA PHE A 118 -4.85 11.04 -2.43
C PHE A 118 -3.87 11.75 -1.50
N ASP A 119 -4.18 11.83 -0.23
CA ASP A 119 -3.24 12.33 0.77
C ASP A 119 -2.45 11.19 1.46
N LEU A 120 -2.75 9.93 1.10
CA LEU A 120 -1.96 8.76 1.41
C LEU A 120 -1.98 7.77 0.24
N ILE A 121 -0.81 7.31 -0.19
CA ILE A 121 -0.66 6.18 -1.11
C ILE A 121 0.22 5.13 -0.42
N ILE A 122 -0.19 3.86 -0.47
CA ILE A 122 0.54 2.76 0.16
C ILE A 122 0.87 1.70 -0.88
N LEU A 123 2.16 1.50 -1.10
CA LEU A 123 2.70 0.50 -2.02
C LEU A 123 3.26 -0.68 -1.21
N SER A 124 2.44 -1.71 -1.01
CA SER A 124 2.82 -2.84 -0.18
C SER A 124 2.85 -4.14 -0.98
N GLU A 125 3.99 -4.83 -0.92
CA GLU A 125 4.17 -6.22 -1.38
C GLU A 125 3.87 -6.48 -2.88
N PHE A 126 3.97 -5.47 -3.77
CA PHE A 126 3.70 -5.69 -5.20
C PHE A 126 4.77 -5.13 -6.15
N GLY A 127 5.51 -4.07 -5.78
CA GLY A 127 6.46 -3.40 -6.66
C GLY A 127 7.52 -4.34 -7.27
N TYR A 128 7.91 -5.33 -6.53
CA TYR A 128 8.91 -6.31 -6.97
C TYR A 128 8.39 -7.33 -8.01
N TYR A 129 7.08 -7.41 -8.28
CA TYR A 129 6.52 -8.21 -9.36
C TYR A 129 6.50 -7.48 -10.72
N LEU A 130 6.65 -6.17 -10.70
CA LEU A 130 6.50 -5.35 -11.91
C LEU A 130 7.68 -5.53 -12.86
N ASN A 131 7.39 -5.58 -14.16
CA ASN A 131 8.44 -5.46 -15.15
C ASN A 131 9.10 -4.06 -15.09
N PRO A 132 10.33 -3.88 -15.64
CA PRO A 132 11.04 -2.61 -15.52
C PRO A 132 10.27 -1.40 -16.04
N GLY A 133 9.50 -1.54 -17.12
CA GLY A 133 8.71 -0.43 -17.68
C GLY A 133 7.56 -0.03 -16.78
N ALA A 134 6.82 -1.02 -16.25
CA ALA A 134 5.74 -0.79 -15.30
C ALA A 134 6.25 -0.18 -13.98
N LEU A 135 7.41 -0.65 -13.50
CA LEU A 135 8.02 -0.10 -12.31
C LEU A 135 8.41 1.38 -12.49
N GLN A 136 9.00 1.74 -13.63
CA GLN A 136 9.39 3.13 -13.95
C GLN A 136 8.18 4.07 -14.12
N ALA A 137 6.98 3.57 -14.36
CA ALA A 137 5.78 4.38 -14.43
C ALA A 137 5.27 4.80 -13.03
N LEU A 138 5.56 4.04 -11.97
CA LEU A 138 5.03 4.29 -10.63
C LEU A 138 5.36 5.69 -10.09
N PRO A 139 6.60 6.21 -10.15
CA PRO A 139 6.90 7.54 -9.65
C PRO A 139 6.03 8.64 -10.28
N VAL A 140 5.84 8.58 -11.61
CA VAL A 140 5.03 9.55 -12.35
C VAL A 140 3.56 9.48 -11.92
N LEU A 141 3.02 8.27 -11.77
CA LEU A 141 1.64 8.05 -11.34
C LEU A 141 1.41 8.48 -9.88
N VAL A 142 2.35 8.17 -9.00
CA VAL A 142 2.33 8.62 -7.61
C VAL A 142 2.38 10.16 -7.54
N ASP A 143 3.32 10.78 -8.25
CA ASP A 143 3.45 12.24 -8.26
C ASP A 143 2.19 12.94 -8.75
N ALA A 144 1.59 12.44 -9.82
CA ALA A 144 0.35 12.99 -10.39
C ALA A 144 -0.86 12.82 -9.46
N SER A 145 -0.88 11.78 -8.61
CA SER A 145 -2.03 11.41 -7.78
C SER A 145 -1.92 11.90 -6.33
N LEU A 146 -0.69 12.07 -5.83
CA LEU A 146 -0.42 12.43 -4.44
C LEU A 146 -0.67 13.92 -4.19
N ALA A 147 -1.48 14.22 -3.18
CA ALA A 147 -1.83 15.58 -2.77
C ALA A 147 -0.59 16.40 -2.39
N THR A 148 -0.74 17.73 -2.35
CA THR A 148 0.37 18.66 -2.02
C THR A 148 0.89 18.52 -0.60
N ASP A 149 0.12 17.90 0.28
CA ASP A 149 0.47 17.52 1.65
C ASP A 149 0.56 15.99 1.81
N GLY A 150 0.66 15.25 0.68
CA GLY A 150 0.51 13.81 0.65
C GLY A 150 1.70 13.04 1.23
N VAL A 151 1.39 11.82 1.64
CA VAL A 151 2.34 10.82 2.16
C VAL A 151 2.33 9.61 1.24
N LEU A 152 3.51 9.15 0.87
CA LEU A 152 3.74 7.85 0.25
C LEU A 152 4.36 6.91 1.29
N LEU A 153 3.88 5.68 1.37
CA LEU A 153 4.51 4.63 2.17
C LEU A 153 4.76 3.41 1.27
N ALA A 154 5.94 2.83 1.35
CA ALA A 154 6.26 1.57 0.67
C ALA A 154 6.76 0.53 1.67
N CYS A 155 6.23 -0.70 1.56
CA CYS A 155 6.63 -1.84 2.38
C CYS A 155 6.83 -3.07 1.50
N HIS A 156 8.04 -3.63 1.47
CA HIS A 156 8.34 -4.76 0.60
C HIS A 156 9.25 -5.79 1.28
N TRP A 157 8.91 -7.06 1.09
CA TRP A 157 9.69 -8.23 1.48
C TRP A 157 11.08 -8.23 0.84
N LYS A 158 12.12 -8.66 1.56
CA LYS A 158 13.52 -8.64 1.08
C LYS A 158 14.04 -9.99 0.59
N HIS A 159 13.44 -11.08 1.07
CA HIS A 159 13.90 -12.41 0.69
C HIS A 159 13.56 -12.75 -0.75
N ASP A 160 14.34 -13.64 -1.32
CA ASP A 160 14.15 -14.14 -2.68
C ASP A 160 12.93 -15.06 -2.80
N PHE A 161 12.27 -15.01 -3.95
CA PHE A 161 11.21 -15.92 -4.34
C PHE A 161 11.11 -15.99 -5.86
N ALA A 162 10.52 -17.08 -6.37
CA ALA A 162 10.58 -17.43 -7.80
C ALA A 162 9.98 -16.37 -8.75
N GLN A 163 9.00 -15.59 -8.29
CA GLN A 163 8.29 -14.59 -9.10
C GLN A 163 8.86 -13.17 -8.96
N ARG A 164 9.89 -12.99 -8.16
CA ARG A 164 10.55 -11.68 -8.00
C ARG A 164 11.17 -11.24 -9.32
N VAL A 165 10.87 -10.01 -9.72
CA VAL A 165 11.42 -9.35 -10.92
C VAL A 165 12.37 -8.21 -10.53
N GLN A 166 12.08 -7.53 -9.41
CA GLN A 166 12.82 -6.35 -8.94
C GLN A 166 13.35 -6.55 -7.52
N GLU A 167 14.49 -5.98 -7.24
CA GLU A 167 15.02 -5.92 -5.88
C GLU A 167 14.28 -4.86 -5.05
N THR A 168 13.98 -5.18 -3.80
CA THR A 168 13.27 -4.26 -2.89
C THR A 168 13.94 -2.88 -2.77
N PRO A 169 15.27 -2.76 -2.59
CA PRO A 169 15.91 -1.45 -2.55
C PRO A 169 15.73 -0.64 -3.83
N ALA A 170 15.72 -1.31 -5.00
CA ALA A 170 15.52 -0.64 -6.29
C ALA A 170 14.09 -0.09 -6.45
N VAL A 171 13.08 -0.80 -5.94
CA VAL A 171 11.69 -0.30 -5.91
C VAL A 171 11.59 0.97 -5.08
N HIS A 172 12.20 0.98 -3.89
CA HIS A 172 12.13 2.12 -2.98
C HIS A 172 12.94 3.34 -3.45
N ALA A 173 14.12 3.10 -4.05
CA ALA A 173 15.00 4.18 -4.54
C ALA A 173 14.34 5.10 -5.58
N LEU A 174 13.37 4.59 -6.34
CA LEU A 174 12.65 5.38 -7.34
C LEU A 174 11.90 6.59 -6.76
N PHE A 175 11.48 6.49 -5.52
CA PHE A 175 10.71 7.57 -4.86
C PHE A 175 11.59 8.61 -4.18
N ASP A 176 12.88 8.32 -3.99
CA ASP A 176 13.85 9.31 -3.47
C ASP A 176 14.16 10.42 -4.48
N GLU A 177 13.91 10.15 -5.76
CA GLU A 177 14.20 11.07 -6.87
C GLU A 177 13.00 11.99 -7.19
N LEU A 178 11.86 11.83 -6.49
CA LEU A 178 10.68 12.66 -6.73
C LEU A 178 10.82 14.04 -6.09
N ASP A 179 10.75 15.09 -6.90
CA ASP A 179 10.83 16.47 -6.45
C ASP A 179 9.74 16.80 -5.41
N GLY A 180 10.16 17.41 -4.30
CA GLY A 180 9.28 17.81 -3.21
C GLY A 180 8.67 16.64 -2.43
N LEU A 181 9.23 15.44 -2.56
CA LEU A 181 8.90 14.30 -1.74
C LEU A 181 10.12 13.91 -0.88
N HIS A 182 10.02 14.03 0.43
CA HIS A 182 11.14 13.86 1.36
C HIS A 182 10.93 12.57 2.17
N ARG A 183 11.94 11.71 2.23
CA ARG A 183 11.87 10.53 3.11
C ARG A 183 11.86 10.99 4.56
N CYS A 184 10.74 10.78 5.25
CA CYS A 184 10.54 11.19 6.64
C CYS A 184 10.77 10.05 7.65
N ALA A 185 10.68 8.78 7.21
CA ALA A 185 10.97 7.64 8.08
C ALA A 185 11.44 6.43 7.27
N ARG A 186 12.29 5.62 7.90
CA ARG A 186 12.76 4.32 7.40
C ARG A 186 12.84 3.32 8.51
N TYR A 187 12.30 2.13 8.25
CA TYR A 187 12.52 0.94 9.06
C TYR A 187 13.02 -0.19 8.16
N GLU A 188 14.03 -0.89 8.62
CA GLU A 188 14.57 -2.04 7.91
C GLU A 188 14.99 -3.11 8.92
N ASP A 189 14.60 -4.35 8.67
CA ASP A 189 15.11 -5.51 9.39
C ASP A 189 15.59 -6.59 8.42
N ALA A 190 15.76 -7.82 8.92
CA ALA A 190 16.19 -8.94 8.10
C ALA A 190 15.16 -9.28 6.98
N ASP A 191 13.88 -9.01 7.22
CA ASP A 191 12.79 -9.54 6.42
C ASP A 191 12.19 -8.54 5.44
N PHE A 192 12.05 -7.27 5.81
CA PHE A 192 11.43 -6.25 4.95
C PHE A 192 12.05 -4.87 5.08
N LEU A 193 11.81 -4.05 4.07
CA LEU A 193 12.11 -2.63 4.03
C LEU A 193 10.80 -1.85 4.03
N LEU A 194 10.72 -0.81 4.86
CA LEU A 194 9.58 0.06 5.01
C LEU A 194 10.06 1.51 5.01
N ASP A 195 9.65 2.29 4.03
CA ASP A 195 9.95 3.71 3.89
C ASP A 195 8.66 4.53 3.84
N ALA A 196 8.71 5.71 4.44
CA ALA A 196 7.69 6.73 4.30
C ALA A 196 8.31 8.02 3.77
N TRP A 197 7.63 8.62 2.80
CA TRP A 197 7.96 9.94 2.24
C TRP A 197 6.79 10.88 2.42
N SER A 198 7.07 12.14 2.65
CA SER A 198 6.09 13.21 2.82
C SER A 198 6.41 14.40 1.94
N ARG A 199 5.37 15.06 1.43
CA ARG A 199 5.51 16.40 0.82
C ARG A 199 5.59 17.51 1.86
N GLU A 200 5.19 17.24 3.10
CA GLU A 200 5.41 18.12 4.25
C GLU A 200 6.82 17.85 4.81
N PRO A 201 7.73 18.81 4.75
CA PRO A 201 9.11 18.60 5.18
C PRO A 201 9.30 18.63 6.70
N ARG A 202 8.33 19.19 7.45
CA ARG A 202 8.41 19.26 8.91
C ARG A 202 8.20 17.89 9.55
N SER A 203 8.87 17.65 10.65
CA SER A 203 8.67 16.45 11.47
C SER A 203 7.30 16.47 12.16
N VAL A 204 6.88 15.30 12.66
CA VAL A 204 5.62 15.19 13.44
C VAL A 204 5.66 16.11 14.67
N ALA A 205 6.81 16.17 15.36
CA ALA A 205 6.97 17.01 16.54
C ALA A 205 6.85 18.51 16.21
N GLU A 206 7.41 18.96 15.07
CA GLU A 206 7.28 20.34 14.58
C GLU A 206 5.84 20.66 14.19
N LEU A 207 5.11 19.72 13.60
CA LEU A 207 3.71 19.90 13.24
C LEU A 207 2.79 20.02 14.47
N GLU A 208 3.17 19.38 15.57
CA GLU A 208 2.45 19.43 16.86
C GLU A 208 3.00 20.52 17.80
N GLU A 209 3.88 21.40 17.32
CA GLU A 209 4.47 22.51 18.07
C GLU A 209 5.19 22.07 19.37
N LEU A 210 5.83 20.89 19.32
CA LEU A 210 6.59 20.33 20.45
C LEU A 210 8.07 20.75 20.45
N THR A 211 8.53 21.39 19.37
CA THR A 211 9.93 21.84 19.16
C THR A 211 10.00 23.29 18.71
#